data_222523d6427383eba43ac06d4084fc7c
#
_entry.id   222523d6427383eba43ac06d4084fc7c
#
_cell.length_a   1.000
_cell.length_b   1.000
_cell.length_c   1.000
_cell.angle_alpha   90.00
_cell.angle_beta   90.00
_cell.angle_gamma   90.00
#
_symmetry.space_group_name_H-M   'P 1'
#
loop_
_entity.id
_entity.type
_entity.pdbx_description
1 polymer ?
#
loop_
_entity_poly.entity_id
_entity_poly.type
_entity_poly.pdbx_seq_one_letter_code
_entity_poly.pdbx_strand_id
1 'polypeptide(L)'
;MTPEEVVRAELEAWASLDADKIMAYIADHATFLPGFSFPTYSGFKEIRKAMEGFVKVMTKCDIEIVNLAVVGNVVLTERVDRLIFDGKPVDAPGMGAFEVSGDKITAWRDYFYSAADT
;
A
#
# COMPACT_ATOMS: atom_id res chain seq x y z
N MET A 1 -14.25 12.11 2.31
CA MET A 1 -13.78 11.29 1.18
C MET A 1 -14.53 9.97 1.16
N THR A 2 -14.82 9.45 -0.02
CA THR A 2 -15.32 8.08 -0.16
C THR A 2 -14.20 7.08 0.10
N PRO A 3 -14.52 5.81 0.41
CA PRO A 3 -13.48 4.77 0.53
C PRO A 3 -12.56 4.70 -0.69
N GLU A 4 -13.12 4.78 -1.89
CA GLU A 4 -12.31 4.81 -3.12
C GLU A 4 -11.34 5.99 -3.16
N GLU A 5 -11.81 7.17 -2.79
CA GLU A 5 -10.97 8.38 -2.79
C GLU A 5 -9.81 8.26 -1.79
N VAL A 6 -10.08 7.70 -0.60
CA VAL A 6 -9.05 7.48 0.42
C VAL A 6 -7.96 6.54 -0.11
N VAL A 7 -8.36 5.41 -0.71
CA VAL A 7 -7.42 4.42 -1.24
C VAL A 7 -6.62 4.96 -2.41
N ARG A 8 -7.26 5.68 -3.34
CA ARG A 8 -6.54 6.31 -4.45
C ARG A 8 -5.52 7.33 -3.96
N ALA A 9 -5.89 8.14 -2.96
CA ALA A 9 -4.98 9.13 -2.38
C ALA A 9 -3.80 8.46 -1.67
N GLU A 10 -4.05 7.36 -0.94
CA GLU A 10 -2.97 6.60 -0.30
C GLU A 10 -1.99 6.04 -1.32
N LEU A 11 -2.48 5.39 -2.36
CA LEU A 11 -1.61 4.78 -3.38
C LEU A 11 -0.82 5.84 -4.15
N GLU A 12 -1.45 6.97 -4.45
CA GLU A 12 -0.78 8.09 -5.12
C GLU A 12 0.32 8.72 -4.25
N ALA A 13 0.12 8.75 -2.94
CA ALA A 13 1.08 9.33 -1.99
C ALA A 13 2.44 8.61 -2.03
N TRP A 14 2.49 7.33 -2.41
CA TRP A 14 3.73 6.56 -2.51
C TRP A 14 4.70 7.12 -3.55
N ALA A 15 4.20 7.81 -4.58
CA ALA A 15 5.08 8.43 -5.58
C ALA A 15 5.95 9.53 -4.98
N SER A 16 5.54 10.13 -3.86
CA SER A 16 6.32 11.15 -3.16
C SER A 16 7.54 10.59 -2.41
N LEU A 17 7.52 9.31 -2.07
CA LEU A 17 8.51 8.65 -1.20
C LEU A 17 8.66 9.37 0.16
N ASP A 18 7.60 10.01 0.62
CA ASP A 18 7.54 10.77 1.86
C ASP A 18 6.63 10.04 2.85
N ALA A 19 7.22 9.53 3.94
CA ALA A 19 6.49 8.75 4.94
C ALA A 19 5.34 9.55 5.57
N ASP A 20 5.48 10.85 5.76
CA ASP A 20 4.40 11.67 6.33
C ASP A 20 3.18 11.68 5.42
N LYS A 21 3.39 11.80 4.11
CA LYS A 21 2.30 11.79 3.14
C LYS A 21 1.65 10.42 3.03
N ILE A 22 2.46 9.36 3.04
CA ILE A 22 1.99 7.97 2.98
C ILE A 22 1.17 7.64 4.23
N MET A 23 1.59 8.09 5.40
CA MET A 23 0.88 7.81 6.66
C MET A 23 -0.36 8.67 6.89
N ALA A 24 -0.58 9.71 6.09
CA ALA A 24 -1.69 10.64 6.28
C ALA A 24 -3.07 9.97 6.26
N TYR A 25 -3.20 8.85 5.57
CA TYR A 25 -4.49 8.13 5.43
C TYR A 25 -4.55 6.84 6.25
N ILE A 26 -3.59 6.60 7.14
CA ILE A 26 -3.52 5.38 7.95
C ILE A 26 -4.09 5.66 9.34
N ALA A 27 -5.02 4.82 9.79
CA ALA A 27 -5.62 4.93 11.12
C ALA A 27 -4.64 4.53 12.22
N ASP A 28 -4.88 5.03 13.45
CA ASP A 28 -3.97 4.79 14.59
C ASP A 28 -3.82 3.31 14.93
N HIS A 29 -4.88 2.51 14.74
CA HIS A 29 -4.88 1.07 15.04
C HIS A 29 -5.02 0.22 13.79
N ALA A 30 -4.51 0.72 12.68
CA ALA A 30 -4.55 -0.02 11.43
C ALA A 30 -3.67 -1.28 11.46
N THR A 31 -3.95 -2.18 10.54
CA THR A 31 -3.08 -3.31 10.23
C THR A 31 -2.61 -3.19 8.77
N PHE A 32 -1.38 -3.61 8.51
CA PHE A 32 -0.79 -3.55 7.18
C PHE A 32 0.01 -4.82 6.89
N LEU A 33 -0.44 -5.57 5.88
CA LEU A 33 0.26 -6.71 5.34
C LEU A 33 0.80 -6.32 3.96
N PRO A 34 2.10 -6.00 3.83
CA PRO A 34 2.65 -5.53 2.55
C PRO A 34 2.83 -6.61 1.49
N GLY A 35 2.55 -7.86 1.81
CA GLY A 35 2.69 -8.97 0.88
C GLY A 35 4.08 -9.60 0.89
N PHE A 36 4.33 -10.53 -0.05
CA PHE A 36 5.55 -11.33 -0.10
C PHE A 36 5.75 -12.09 1.22
N SER A 37 6.95 -12.04 1.79
CA SER A 37 7.27 -12.71 3.05
C SER A 37 7.27 -11.77 4.25
N PHE A 38 6.72 -10.57 4.10
CA PHE A 38 6.67 -9.60 5.20
C PHE A 38 5.57 -9.97 6.20
N PRO A 39 5.78 -9.66 7.50
CA PRO A 39 4.75 -9.88 8.51
C PRO A 39 3.65 -8.83 8.41
N THR A 40 2.55 -9.05 9.13
CA THR A 40 1.54 -8.02 9.34
C THR A 40 2.02 -7.05 10.41
N TYR A 41 2.07 -5.78 10.06
CA TYR A 41 2.39 -4.69 10.99
C TYR A 41 1.11 -4.14 11.61
N SER A 42 1.13 -3.83 12.89
CA SER A 42 -0.05 -3.36 13.64
C SER A 42 0.24 -2.06 14.37
N GLY A 43 -0.67 -1.10 14.19
CA GLY A 43 -0.58 0.21 14.83
C GLY A 43 0.23 1.22 14.03
N PHE A 44 -0.11 2.49 14.21
CA PHE A 44 0.46 3.60 13.45
C PHE A 44 1.99 3.63 13.53
N LYS A 45 2.54 3.50 14.72
CA LYS A 45 3.99 3.59 14.94
C LYS A 45 4.75 2.47 14.23
N GLU A 46 4.25 1.24 14.32
CA GLU A 46 4.88 0.08 13.69
C GLU A 46 4.77 0.14 12.18
N ILE A 47 3.61 0.54 11.65
CA ILE A 47 3.39 0.71 10.22
C ILE A 47 4.28 1.82 9.67
N ARG A 48 4.36 2.97 10.37
CA ARG A 48 5.24 4.07 9.95
C ARG A 48 6.69 3.62 9.83
N LYS A 49 7.17 2.88 10.81
CA LYS A 49 8.54 2.36 10.79
C LYS A 49 8.78 1.45 9.59
N ALA A 50 7.83 0.58 9.28
CA ALA A 50 7.91 -0.29 8.10
C ALA A 50 7.94 0.53 6.80
N MET A 51 7.06 1.52 6.68
CA MET A 51 7.00 2.37 5.49
C MET A 51 8.26 3.22 5.32
N GLU A 52 8.80 3.76 6.40
CA GLU A 52 10.09 4.47 6.36
C GLU A 52 11.22 3.56 5.86
N GLY A 53 11.22 2.30 6.28
CA GLY A 53 12.19 1.31 5.81
C GLY A 53 12.05 1.05 4.30
N PHE A 54 10.82 0.93 3.79
CA PHE A 54 10.58 0.71 2.36
C PHE A 54 11.01 1.90 1.52
N VAL A 55 10.58 3.11 1.87
CA VAL A 55 10.90 4.30 1.07
C VAL A 55 12.40 4.62 1.10
N LYS A 56 13.09 4.22 2.16
CA LYS A 56 14.54 4.43 2.28
C LYS A 56 15.32 3.71 1.17
N VAL A 57 14.84 2.55 0.72
CA VAL A 57 15.49 1.73 -0.30
C VAL A 57 14.84 1.89 -1.68
N MET A 58 13.83 2.72 -1.80
CA MET A 58 13.18 3.04 -3.08
C MET A 58 13.66 4.37 -3.62
N THR A 59 13.87 4.44 -4.93
CA THR A 59 14.13 5.70 -5.63
C THR A 59 12.98 6.06 -6.56
N LYS A 60 12.04 5.16 -6.76
CA LYS A 60 10.82 5.38 -7.54
C LYS A 60 9.73 4.44 -7.06
N CYS A 61 8.50 4.95 -6.96
CA CYS A 61 7.31 4.13 -6.73
C CYS A 61 6.16 4.71 -7.55
N ASP A 62 5.74 3.97 -8.58
CA ASP A 62 4.65 4.37 -9.46
C ASP A 62 3.63 3.22 -9.46
N ILE A 63 2.48 3.47 -8.83
CA ILE A 63 1.44 2.45 -8.66
C ILE A 63 0.35 2.67 -9.70
N GLU A 64 0.22 1.72 -10.61
CA GLU A 64 -0.83 1.71 -11.61
C GLU A 64 -2.01 0.89 -11.13
N ILE A 65 -3.20 1.51 -11.01
CA ILE A 65 -4.44 0.80 -10.70
C ILE A 65 -5.05 0.34 -12.03
N VAL A 66 -5.13 -0.96 -12.23
CA VAL A 66 -5.70 -1.56 -13.44
C VAL A 66 -7.21 -1.66 -13.30
N ASN A 67 -7.70 -2.15 -12.17
CA ASN A 67 -9.12 -2.23 -11.84
C ASN A 67 -9.31 -1.97 -10.35
N LEU A 68 -10.47 -1.41 -10.01
CA LEU A 68 -10.84 -1.13 -8.63
C LEU A 68 -12.33 -1.40 -8.45
N ALA A 69 -12.68 -2.04 -7.35
CA ALA A 69 -14.07 -2.29 -6.98
C ALA A 69 -14.28 -1.93 -5.50
N VAL A 70 -15.48 -1.50 -5.17
CA VAL A 70 -15.85 -1.12 -3.81
C VAL A 70 -17.05 -1.95 -3.37
N VAL A 71 -16.94 -2.55 -2.19
CA VAL A 71 -18.03 -3.26 -1.53
C VAL A 71 -18.17 -2.71 -0.12
N GLY A 72 -19.17 -1.83 0.10
CA GLY A 72 -19.31 -1.12 1.38
C GLY A 72 -18.08 -0.27 1.70
N ASN A 73 -17.41 -0.60 2.81
CA ASN A 73 -16.19 0.08 3.22
C ASN A 73 -14.91 -0.67 2.79
N VAL A 74 -15.03 -1.69 1.97
CA VAL A 74 -13.90 -2.46 1.44
C VAL A 74 -13.61 -2.03 0.02
N VAL A 75 -12.35 -1.72 -0.26
CA VAL A 75 -11.88 -1.37 -1.60
C VAL A 75 -10.91 -2.46 -2.06
N LEU A 76 -11.17 -3.03 -3.22
CA LEU A 76 -10.33 -4.04 -3.84
C LEU A 76 -9.61 -3.42 -5.04
N THR A 77 -8.32 -3.65 -5.15
CA THR A 77 -7.52 -3.12 -6.25
C THR A 77 -6.78 -4.24 -6.96
N GLU A 78 -6.78 -4.16 -8.29
CA GLU A 78 -5.82 -4.90 -9.11
C GLU A 78 -4.81 -3.87 -9.61
N ARG A 79 -3.50 -4.11 -9.33
CA ARG A 79 -2.46 -3.11 -9.52
C ARG A 79 -1.22 -3.72 -10.15
N VAL A 80 -0.41 -2.82 -10.72
CA VAL A 80 1.01 -3.08 -10.95
C VAL A 80 1.79 -2.01 -10.19
N ASP A 81 2.57 -2.42 -9.20
CA ASP A 81 3.45 -1.53 -8.46
C ASP A 81 4.80 -1.52 -9.16
N ARG A 82 5.15 -0.38 -9.77
CA ARG A 82 6.41 -0.23 -10.52
C ARG A 82 7.40 0.51 -9.64
N LEU A 83 8.42 -0.21 -9.21
CA LEU A 83 9.36 0.28 -8.21
C LEU A 83 10.77 0.28 -8.79
N ILE A 84 11.60 1.18 -8.26
CA ILE A 84 13.05 0.97 -8.27
C ILE A 84 13.42 0.71 -6.81
N PHE A 85 13.75 -0.52 -6.51
CA PHE A 85 13.99 -1.00 -5.16
C PHE A 85 15.43 -1.50 -5.06
N ASP A 86 16.20 -0.90 -4.15
CA ASP A 86 17.64 -1.20 -3.99
C ASP A 86 18.38 -1.13 -5.33
N GLY A 87 18.08 -0.10 -6.11
CA GLY A 87 18.68 0.16 -7.42
C GLY A 87 18.18 -0.72 -8.55
N LYS A 88 17.23 -1.62 -8.31
CA LYS A 88 16.71 -2.56 -9.32
C LYS A 88 15.28 -2.24 -9.69
N PRO A 89 14.95 -2.16 -11.00
CA PRO A 89 13.56 -2.04 -11.43
C PRO A 89 12.77 -3.31 -11.07
N VAL A 90 11.61 -3.13 -10.47
CA VAL A 90 10.68 -4.22 -10.12
C VAL A 90 9.29 -3.83 -10.56
N ASP A 91 8.64 -4.68 -11.35
CA ASP A 91 7.22 -4.57 -11.66
C ASP A 91 6.50 -5.68 -10.89
N ALA A 92 5.68 -5.28 -9.93
CA ALA A 92 5.00 -6.20 -9.03
C ALA A 92 3.49 -6.17 -9.29
N PRO A 93 2.96 -7.11 -10.11
CA PRO A 93 1.52 -7.23 -10.28
C PRO A 93 0.92 -7.90 -9.04
N GLY A 94 -0.22 -7.38 -8.59
CA GLY A 94 -0.87 -7.92 -7.41
C GLY A 94 -2.23 -7.30 -7.17
N MET A 95 -2.84 -7.72 -6.07
CA MET A 95 -4.12 -7.21 -5.62
C MET A 95 -4.03 -6.77 -4.16
N GLY A 96 -4.79 -5.75 -3.81
CA GLY A 96 -4.89 -5.28 -2.44
C GLY A 96 -6.33 -5.18 -1.97
N ALA A 97 -6.54 -5.40 -0.68
CA ALA A 97 -7.81 -5.20 -0.01
C ALA A 97 -7.61 -4.16 1.08
N PHE A 98 -8.47 -3.14 1.08
CA PHE A 98 -8.42 -2.03 2.02
C PHE A 98 -9.75 -1.92 2.74
N GLU A 99 -9.72 -1.78 4.07
CA GLU A 99 -10.90 -1.44 4.85
C GLU A 99 -10.74 0.00 5.30
N VAL A 100 -11.79 0.80 5.09
CA VAL A 100 -11.76 2.25 5.33
C VAL A 100 -12.83 2.63 6.34
N SER A 101 -12.48 3.49 7.29
CA SER A 101 -13.43 4.08 8.23
C SER A 101 -13.19 5.59 8.26
N GLY A 102 -14.21 6.38 7.92
CA GLY A 102 -14.06 7.81 7.72
C GLY A 102 -13.04 8.07 6.59
N ASP A 103 -12.04 8.87 6.87
CA ASP A 103 -11.00 9.22 5.92
C ASP A 103 -9.70 8.42 6.14
N LYS A 104 -9.77 7.29 6.85
CA LYS A 104 -8.61 6.51 7.24
C LYS A 104 -8.74 5.05 6.84
N ILE A 105 -7.62 4.46 6.46
CA ILE A 105 -7.49 3.02 6.20
C ILE A 105 -7.26 2.33 7.55
N THR A 106 -8.13 1.36 7.87
CA THR A 106 -8.03 0.58 9.11
C THR A 106 -7.38 -0.79 8.89
N ALA A 107 -7.40 -1.28 7.66
CA ALA A 107 -6.69 -2.50 7.29
C ALA A 107 -6.28 -2.43 5.83
N TRP A 108 -5.07 -2.89 5.56
CA TRP A 108 -4.52 -2.96 4.20
C TRP A 108 -3.79 -4.29 4.06
N ARG A 109 -4.20 -5.10 3.08
CA ARG A 109 -3.58 -6.40 2.80
C ARG A 109 -3.24 -6.46 1.31
N ASP A 110 -1.98 -6.65 1.00
CA ASP A 110 -1.50 -6.82 -0.37
C ASP A 110 -1.10 -8.27 -0.64
N TYR A 111 -1.40 -8.71 -1.85
CA TYR A 111 -1.09 -10.05 -2.36
C TYR A 111 -0.43 -9.90 -3.72
N PHE A 112 0.87 -10.19 -3.79
CA PHE A 112 1.63 -10.04 -5.01
C PHE A 112 1.99 -11.39 -5.60
N TYR A 113 1.99 -11.44 -6.92
CA TYR A 113 2.53 -12.56 -7.68
C TYR A 113 4.00 -12.31 -7.96
N SER A 114 4.82 -13.34 -7.75
CA SER A 114 6.24 -13.32 -8.09
C SER A 114 6.62 -14.65 -8.74
N ALA A 115 7.52 -14.60 -9.72
CA ALA A 115 8.03 -15.83 -10.34
C ALA A 115 8.71 -16.76 -9.33
N ALA A 116 9.25 -16.21 -8.26
CA ALA A 116 9.87 -16.98 -7.18
C ALA A 116 8.84 -17.73 -6.32
N ASP A 117 7.56 -17.35 -6.37
CA ASP A 117 6.47 -17.96 -5.59
C ASP A 117 5.76 -19.09 -6.35
N THR A 118 6.19 -19.38 -7.58
CA THR A 118 5.58 -20.41 -8.45
C THR A 118 6.40 -21.67 -8.55
#